data_a35f00f36088f0009424b2a94f6fa74f
#
_entry.id   a35f00f36088f0009424b2a94f6fa74f
#
_cell.length_a   1.000
_cell.length_b   1.000
_cell.length_c   1.000
_cell.angle_alpha   90.00
_cell.angle_beta   90.00
_cell.angle_gamma   90.00
#
_symmetry.space_group_name_H-M   'P 1'
#
loop_
_entity.id
_entity.type
_entity.pdbx_description
1 polymer ?
#
loop_
_entity_poly.entity_id
_entity_poly.type
_entity_poly.pdbx_seq_one_letter_code
_entity_poly.pdbx_strand_id
1 'polypeptide(L)'
;MNKKLLKNFCAVFLAWFMALLLFPQSAQAQEKEAYVVKSSDQKTLTFYYDDQKSSRTGTVWGIEETKKDDDVVFPAWSGTNSTSESDVTTAVFDNSFKNFLPKTTKSWFCKFTNLEEIKGLENLNTSEVTTMSYMFFYCKKLSQLDLSNFNTEKVQDMSGMFTGCSSLTSLDLSSFNTEKVQDMGRMFAGCSSLTSLDLSSFNTEKVQDMGRMFAVCSSLTSLNLSSFNTEKVQYMHEMFWSCSSLTSLNLSSFNTEKVQYMHEMFYGSLSLTSLDLSNFNTKNVEYMGYMFGMCSSLTSLDLSNFNTEKVQDMSKMFINCGSLQTIYCNNTWTSAESMQMFLFCEKLKGAVPYDASKIDVSMANPETGYFTKKESTGVTTVTTDGDASIQAIYSTDGKRLNELQRGLNIVRMSNGTTQKILRK
;
A
#
# COMPACT_ATOMS: atom_id res chain seq x y z
N MET A 1 -84.92 -30.17 -17.20
CA MET A 1 -84.00 -29.48 -16.23
C MET A 1 -84.52 -28.05 -16.05
N ASN A 2 -84.84 -27.68 -14.83
CA ASN A 2 -85.74 -26.58 -14.48
C ASN A 2 -85.02 -25.22 -14.61
N LYS A 3 -85.51 -24.33 -15.51
CA LYS A 3 -84.92 -22.98 -15.78
C LYS A 3 -84.69 -22.13 -14.51
N LYS A 4 -85.42 -22.42 -13.43
CA LYS A 4 -85.25 -21.74 -12.13
C LYS A 4 -83.98 -22.18 -11.36
N LEU A 5 -83.60 -23.46 -11.55
CA LEU A 5 -82.34 -23.97 -10.92
C LEU A 5 -81.06 -23.40 -11.62
N LEU A 6 -81.15 -23.20 -12.95
CA LEU A 6 -80.01 -22.66 -13.70
C LEU A 6 -79.77 -21.16 -13.45
N LYS A 7 -80.85 -20.37 -13.19
CA LYS A 7 -80.70 -18.96 -12.75
C LYS A 7 -80.13 -18.81 -11.37
N ASN A 8 -80.49 -19.66 -10.45
CA ASN A 8 -79.93 -19.63 -9.11
C ASN A 8 -78.48 -20.10 -9.06
N PHE A 9 -78.10 -21.05 -9.93
CA PHE A 9 -76.70 -21.48 -10.04
C PHE A 9 -75.81 -20.40 -10.66
N CYS A 10 -76.29 -19.69 -11.69
CA CYS A 10 -75.56 -18.55 -12.25
C CYS A 10 -75.42 -17.37 -11.27
N ALA A 11 -76.47 -17.08 -10.48
CA ALA A 11 -76.41 -15.99 -9.49
C ALA A 11 -75.48 -16.29 -8.33
N VAL A 12 -75.39 -17.54 -7.87
CA VAL A 12 -74.45 -17.98 -6.81
C VAL A 12 -73.04 -17.99 -7.35
N PHE A 13 -72.81 -18.40 -8.64
CA PHE A 13 -71.48 -18.38 -9.25
C PHE A 13 -70.98 -16.94 -9.51
N LEU A 14 -71.86 -16.03 -9.94
CA LEU A 14 -71.51 -14.60 -10.06
C LEU A 14 -71.21 -13.95 -8.70
N ALA A 15 -71.96 -14.27 -7.65
CA ALA A 15 -71.71 -13.77 -6.33
C ALA A 15 -70.37 -14.31 -5.72
N TRP A 16 -70.04 -15.57 -6.00
CA TRP A 16 -68.75 -16.15 -5.64
C TRP A 16 -67.58 -15.54 -6.43
N PHE A 17 -67.78 -15.26 -7.73
CA PHE A 17 -66.75 -14.60 -8.56
C PHE A 17 -66.56 -13.13 -8.19
N MET A 18 -67.63 -12.41 -7.79
CA MET A 18 -67.51 -11.06 -7.26
C MET A 18 -66.91 -11.03 -5.83
N ALA A 19 -67.16 -12.03 -5.01
CA ALA A 19 -66.53 -12.14 -3.71
C ALA A 19 -65.01 -12.45 -3.80
N LEU A 20 -64.56 -13.16 -4.84
CA LEU A 20 -63.14 -13.38 -5.15
C LEU A 20 -62.45 -12.11 -5.64
N LEU A 21 -63.17 -11.13 -6.21
CA LEU A 21 -62.63 -9.82 -6.65
C LEU A 21 -62.61 -8.78 -5.53
N LEU A 22 -63.25 -9.09 -4.36
CA LEU A 22 -63.32 -8.23 -3.20
C LEU A 22 -62.38 -8.66 -2.04
N PHE A 23 -61.64 -9.76 -2.22
CA PHE A 23 -60.48 -9.93 -1.33
C PHE A 23 -59.49 -8.81 -1.66
N PRO A 24 -59.17 -7.94 -0.66
CA PRO A 24 -58.05 -7.07 -0.90
C PRO A 24 -56.90 -7.99 -1.24
N GLN A 25 -56.36 -7.81 -2.46
CA GLN A 25 -55.04 -8.36 -2.77
C GLN A 25 -54.20 -7.97 -1.58
N SER A 26 -53.92 -8.92 -0.68
CA SER A 26 -53.05 -8.67 0.43
C SER A 26 -51.82 -7.97 -0.21
N ALA A 27 -51.63 -6.70 0.07
CA ALA A 27 -50.45 -5.97 -0.37
C ALA A 27 -49.33 -6.85 0.14
N GLN A 28 -48.71 -7.58 -0.79
CA GLN A 28 -47.58 -8.40 -0.49
C GLN A 28 -46.57 -7.40 0.06
N ALA A 29 -46.30 -7.50 1.38
CA ALA A 29 -45.40 -6.59 2.02
C ALA A 29 -44.13 -6.60 1.16
N GLN A 30 -43.78 -5.45 0.58
CA GLN A 30 -42.63 -5.33 -0.27
C GLN A 30 -41.43 -5.72 0.58
N GLU A 31 -40.65 -6.73 0.18
CA GLU A 31 -39.49 -7.16 0.91
C GLU A 31 -38.47 -6.03 0.97
N LYS A 32 -37.79 -5.92 2.09
CA LYS A 32 -36.67 -4.97 2.21
C LYS A 32 -35.56 -5.32 1.25
N GLU A 33 -35.09 -4.34 0.52
CA GLU A 33 -33.94 -4.49 -0.37
C GLU A 33 -32.93 -3.36 -0.16
N ALA A 34 -31.66 -3.63 -0.45
CA ALA A 34 -30.61 -2.61 -0.43
C ALA A 34 -30.52 -1.91 -1.79
N TYR A 35 -30.50 -0.59 -1.79
CA TYR A 35 -30.44 0.21 -2.99
C TYR A 35 -29.80 1.58 -2.73
N VAL A 36 -29.46 2.25 -3.82
CA VAL A 36 -28.78 3.56 -3.82
C VAL A 36 -29.62 4.53 -4.62
N VAL A 37 -29.78 5.75 -4.10
CA VAL A 37 -30.54 6.82 -4.75
C VAL A 37 -29.64 8.03 -4.95
N LYS A 38 -29.50 8.48 -6.18
CA LYS A 38 -28.93 9.79 -6.50
C LYS A 38 -30.06 10.80 -6.61
N SER A 39 -30.00 11.85 -5.80
CA SER A 39 -31.03 12.90 -5.75
C SER A 39 -31.26 13.57 -7.09
N SER A 40 -32.45 14.18 -7.28
CA SER A 40 -32.82 14.82 -8.55
C SER A 40 -31.90 16.00 -8.92
N ASP A 41 -31.29 16.68 -7.93
CA ASP A 41 -30.29 17.72 -8.14
C ASP A 41 -28.87 17.17 -8.37
N GLN A 42 -28.72 15.84 -8.39
CA GLN A 42 -27.48 15.08 -8.59
C GLN A 42 -26.41 15.26 -7.50
N LYS A 43 -26.71 15.93 -6.36
CA LYS A 43 -25.69 16.30 -5.35
C LYS A 43 -25.54 15.30 -4.24
N THR A 44 -26.56 14.51 -3.96
CA THR A 44 -26.59 13.57 -2.83
C THR A 44 -26.76 12.14 -3.32
N LEU A 45 -25.94 11.23 -2.80
CA LEU A 45 -26.08 9.80 -2.99
C LEU A 45 -26.49 9.15 -1.67
N THR A 46 -27.65 8.50 -1.59
CA THR A 46 -28.15 7.90 -0.36
C THR A 46 -28.32 6.39 -0.48
N PHE A 47 -27.80 5.67 0.51
CA PHE A 47 -27.88 4.22 0.64
C PHE A 47 -29.01 3.84 1.60
N TYR A 48 -29.94 2.98 1.17
CA TYR A 48 -31.10 2.52 1.92
C TYR A 48 -31.19 1.01 2.00
N TYR A 49 -31.83 0.49 3.06
CA TYR A 49 -32.24 -0.91 3.18
C TYR A 49 -33.66 -0.97 3.76
N ASP A 50 -34.66 -0.77 2.92
CA ASP A 50 -36.06 -0.73 3.30
C ASP A 50 -36.96 -1.24 2.15
N ASP A 51 -38.27 -1.11 2.32
CA ASP A 51 -39.31 -1.50 1.37
C ASP A 51 -39.82 -0.33 0.52
N GLN A 52 -39.11 0.82 0.48
CA GLN A 52 -39.58 2.06 -0.15
C GLN A 52 -38.92 2.36 -1.51
N LYS A 53 -38.16 1.44 -2.10
CA LYS A 53 -37.40 1.68 -3.35
C LYS A 53 -38.25 2.25 -4.49
N SER A 54 -39.47 1.69 -4.68
CA SER A 54 -40.39 2.11 -5.76
C SER A 54 -40.97 3.53 -5.56
N SER A 55 -40.94 4.07 -4.34
CA SER A 55 -41.44 5.42 -4.02
C SER A 55 -40.38 6.50 -4.06
N ARG A 56 -39.08 6.14 -4.20
CA ARG A 56 -38.00 7.10 -4.20
C ARG A 56 -37.94 7.91 -5.49
N THR A 57 -37.58 9.17 -5.36
CA THR A 57 -37.37 10.10 -6.49
C THR A 57 -35.87 10.29 -6.74
N GLY A 58 -35.50 10.48 -8.00
CA GLY A 58 -34.12 10.55 -8.45
C GLY A 58 -33.72 9.34 -9.30
N THR A 59 -32.42 9.09 -9.43
CA THR A 59 -31.92 7.90 -10.09
C THR A 59 -31.69 6.80 -9.06
N VAL A 60 -32.30 5.64 -9.24
CA VAL A 60 -32.30 4.54 -8.28
C VAL A 60 -31.61 3.32 -8.87
N TRP A 61 -30.68 2.73 -8.15
CA TRP A 61 -30.00 1.47 -8.50
C TRP A 61 -30.14 0.45 -7.36
N GLY A 62 -30.31 -0.83 -7.67
CA GLY A 62 -30.11 -1.89 -6.70
C GLY A 62 -28.64 -1.97 -6.28
N ILE A 63 -28.40 -2.42 -5.05
CA ILE A 63 -27.02 -2.47 -4.50
C ILE A 63 -26.11 -3.41 -5.29
N GLU A 64 -26.66 -4.41 -5.97
CA GLU A 64 -25.93 -5.35 -6.80
C GLU A 64 -25.85 -4.92 -8.28
N GLU A 65 -26.47 -3.79 -8.64
CA GLU A 65 -26.40 -3.30 -10.01
C GLU A 65 -25.00 -2.81 -10.36
N THR A 66 -24.52 -3.25 -11.50
CA THR A 66 -23.17 -2.96 -11.97
C THR A 66 -23.13 -2.42 -13.38
N LYS A 67 -22.03 -1.75 -13.70
CA LYS A 67 -21.65 -1.35 -15.06
C LYS A 67 -20.24 -1.81 -15.37
N LYS A 68 -19.91 -1.96 -16.65
CA LYS A 68 -18.56 -2.32 -17.10
C LYS A 68 -17.86 -1.13 -17.73
N ASP A 69 -16.55 -1.10 -17.54
CA ASP A 69 -15.61 -0.22 -18.24
C ASP A 69 -14.42 -1.09 -18.65
N ASP A 70 -14.31 -1.39 -19.93
CA ASP A 70 -13.53 -2.50 -20.46
C ASP A 70 -13.90 -3.82 -19.75
N ASP A 71 -12.93 -4.57 -19.22
CA ASP A 71 -13.14 -5.82 -18.52
C ASP A 71 -13.39 -5.65 -17.01
N VAL A 72 -13.41 -4.41 -16.50
CA VAL A 72 -13.58 -4.13 -15.06
C VAL A 72 -15.05 -3.82 -14.75
N VAL A 73 -15.53 -4.42 -13.67
CA VAL A 73 -16.90 -4.23 -13.17
C VAL A 73 -16.92 -3.24 -12.02
N PHE A 74 -17.81 -2.25 -12.11
CA PHE A 74 -18.04 -1.20 -11.12
C PHE A 74 -19.49 -1.19 -10.66
N PRO A 75 -19.79 -0.71 -9.44
CA PRO A 75 -21.15 -0.38 -9.03
C PRO A 75 -21.79 0.59 -10.03
N ALA A 76 -23.09 0.42 -10.31
CA ALA A 76 -23.77 1.22 -11.34
C ALA A 76 -23.74 2.72 -11.05
N TRP A 77 -23.72 3.12 -9.78
CA TRP A 77 -23.69 4.50 -9.32
C TRP A 77 -22.30 5.14 -9.26
N SER A 78 -21.21 4.36 -9.30
CA SER A 78 -19.85 4.88 -9.11
C SER A 78 -19.25 5.45 -10.40
N GLY A 79 -18.10 6.14 -10.32
CA GLY A 79 -17.23 6.36 -11.46
C GLY A 79 -16.58 5.05 -11.94
N THR A 80 -15.84 5.13 -13.04
CA THR A 80 -15.14 3.98 -13.64
C THR A 80 -13.69 4.36 -13.97
N ASN A 81 -12.93 3.49 -14.62
CA ASN A 81 -11.57 3.84 -15.07
C ASN A 81 -11.55 5.03 -16.01
N SER A 82 -12.55 5.14 -16.89
CA SER A 82 -12.65 6.19 -17.91
C SER A 82 -13.55 7.37 -17.51
N THR A 83 -14.48 7.18 -16.55
CA THR A 83 -15.45 8.22 -16.17
C THR A 83 -15.36 8.59 -14.71
N SER A 84 -15.58 9.87 -14.38
CA SER A 84 -15.67 10.37 -13.00
C SER A 84 -17.12 10.64 -12.63
N GLU A 85 -17.48 10.40 -11.36
CA GLU A 85 -18.67 10.92 -10.74
C GLU A 85 -18.31 12.25 -10.08
N SER A 86 -18.66 13.35 -10.71
CA SER A 86 -18.27 14.70 -10.28
C SER A 86 -19.43 15.56 -9.77
N ASP A 87 -20.66 15.08 -9.86
CA ASP A 87 -21.83 15.85 -9.45
C ASP A 87 -22.10 15.69 -7.95
N VAL A 88 -21.89 14.48 -7.42
CA VAL A 88 -22.15 14.16 -6.01
C VAL A 88 -21.11 14.80 -5.11
N THR A 89 -21.60 15.57 -4.13
CA THR A 89 -20.79 16.21 -3.10
C THR A 89 -20.98 15.59 -1.72
N THR A 90 -22.12 14.92 -1.50
CA THR A 90 -22.47 14.29 -0.22
C THR A 90 -22.96 12.85 -0.44
N ALA A 91 -22.45 11.92 0.33
CA ALA A 91 -23.02 10.58 0.45
C ALA A 91 -23.69 10.41 1.82
N VAL A 92 -24.75 9.62 1.87
CA VAL A 92 -25.51 9.39 3.12
C VAL A 92 -25.80 7.90 3.26
N PHE A 93 -25.44 7.32 4.39
CA PHE A 93 -25.95 6.00 4.77
C PHE A 93 -27.17 6.20 5.70
N ASP A 94 -28.36 5.96 5.18
CA ASP A 94 -29.59 6.06 5.97
C ASP A 94 -29.57 5.08 7.15
N ASN A 95 -30.27 5.40 8.24
CA ASN A 95 -30.32 4.52 9.42
C ASN A 95 -30.89 3.12 9.11
N SER A 96 -31.70 2.96 8.07
CA SER A 96 -32.17 1.65 7.61
C SER A 96 -31.02 0.74 7.14
N PHE A 97 -29.94 1.33 6.60
CA PHE A 97 -28.82 0.60 6.00
C PHE A 97 -27.99 -0.22 7.03
N LYS A 98 -28.07 0.12 8.32
CA LYS A 98 -27.36 -0.62 9.40
C LYS A 98 -27.68 -2.11 9.49
N ASN A 99 -28.82 -2.53 8.94
CA ASN A 99 -29.26 -3.91 8.92
C ASN A 99 -28.85 -4.67 7.65
N PHE A 100 -28.24 -3.99 6.69
CA PHE A 100 -27.69 -4.61 5.48
C PHE A 100 -26.24 -5.03 5.72
N LEU A 101 -25.86 -6.21 5.23
CA LEU A 101 -24.54 -6.80 5.38
C LEU A 101 -23.91 -6.98 4.01
N PRO A 102 -23.26 -5.96 3.45
CA PRO A 102 -22.59 -6.08 2.15
C PRO A 102 -21.45 -7.08 2.22
N LYS A 103 -21.25 -7.84 1.14
CA LYS A 103 -20.10 -8.73 0.98
C LYS A 103 -18.88 -8.02 0.42
N THR A 104 -19.09 -6.86 -0.21
CA THR A 104 -18.05 -6.03 -0.82
C THR A 104 -18.43 -4.56 -0.74
N THR A 105 -17.43 -3.70 -0.56
CA THR A 105 -17.55 -2.26 -0.78
C THR A 105 -16.60 -1.79 -1.89
N LYS A 106 -16.11 -2.76 -2.71
CA LYS A 106 -15.20 -2.49 -3.81
C LYS A 106 -15.74 -1.39 -4.72
N SER A 107 -14.93 -0.36 -4.93
CA SER A 107 -15.21 0.76 -5.83
C SER A 107 -16.50 1.55 -5.53
N TRP A 108 -17.08 1.49 -4.32
CA TRP A 108 -18.36 2.15 -4.02
C TRP A 108 -18.35 3.65 -4.26
N PHE A 109 -17.22 4.31 -3.97
CA PHE A 109 -17.02 5.74 -4.23
C PHE A 109 -15.88 5.97 -5.24
N CYS A 110 -15.68 5.03 -6.17
CA CYS A 110 -14.64 5.17 -7.19
C CYS A 110 -14.85 6.43 -8.02
N LYS A 111 -13.82 7.31 -8.05
CA LYS A 111 -13.81 8.59 -8.78
C LYS A 111 -14.97 9.55 -8.47
N PHE A 112 -15.44 9.56 -7.24
CA PHE A 112 -16.29 10.63 -6.72
C PHE A 112 -15.43 11.86 -6.45
N THR A 113 -15.01 12.54 -7.50
CA THR A 113 -13.96 13.56 -7.45
C THR A 113 -14.32 14.82 -6.65
N ASN A 114 -15.61 15.08 -6.48
CA ASN A 114 -16.15 16.21 -5.73
C ASN A 114 -16.84 15.82 -4.42
N LEU A 115 -16.77 14.55 -4.00
CA LEU A 115 -17.30 14.11 -2.71
C LEU A 115 -16.53 14.79 -1.57
N GLU A 116 -17.25 15.54 -0.76
CA GLU A 116 -16.72 16.33 0.36
C GLU A 116 -17.04 15.70 1.71
N GLU A 117 -18.20 15.01 1.80
CA GLU A 117 -18.72 14.50 3.06
C GLU A 117 -19.44 13.14 2.89
N ILE A 118 -19.27 12.25 3.87
CA ILE A 118 -20.06 11.03 3.99
C ILE A 118 -20.74 11.04 5.37
N LYS A 119 -22.06 11.10 5.38
CA LYS A 119 -22.90 11.11 6.59
C LYS A 119 -23.42 9.71 6.90
N GLY A 120 -23.57 9.40 8.19
CA GLY A 120 -24.14 8.13 8.61
C GLY A 120 -23.27 6.93 8.29
N LEU A 121 -21.94 7.12 8.14
CA LEU A 121 -21.02 6.03 7.82
C LEU A 121 -21.03 4.94 8.90
N GLU A 122 -21.42 5.27 10.12
CA GLU A 122 -21.67 4.33 11.22
C GLU A 122 -22.83 3.35 10.92
N ASN A 123 -23.67 3.63 9.93
CA ASN A 123 -24.73 2.73 9.47
C ASN A 123 -24.23 1.72 8.40
N LEU A 124 -23.00 1.82 7.96
CA LEU A 124 -22.39 0.83 7.07
C LEU A 124 -21.79 -0.32 7.90
N ASN A 125 -22.46 -1.45 7.94
CA ASN A 125 -21.96 -2.64 8.63
C ASN A 125 -21.03 -3.45 7.73
N THR A 126 -19.74 -3.40 8.00
CA THR A 126 -18.70 -4.05 7.19
C THR A 126 -18.30 -5.45 7.66
N SER A 127 -19.00 -6.04 8.64
CA SER A 127 -18.62 -7.32 9.27
C SER A 127 -18.57 -8.53 8.31
N GLU A 128 -19.23 -8.43 7.15
CA GLU A 128 -19.23 -9.48 6.12
C GLU A 128 -18.38 -9.11 4.87
N VAL A 129 -17.75 -7.94 4.88
CA VAL A 129 -16.97 -7.46 3.73
C VAL A 129 -15.66 -8.22 3.60
N THR A 130 -15.37 -8.72 2.41
CA THR A 130 -14.15 -9.46 2.08
C THR A 130 -13.18 -8.65 1.22
N THR A 131 -13.64 -7.60 0.52
CA THR A 131 -12.80 -6.67 -0.25
C THR A 131 -13.31 -5.24 -0.11
N MET A 132 -12.38 -4.32 0.16
CA MET A 132 -12.58 -2.87 0.20
C MET A 132 -11.76 -2.17 -0.87
N SER A 133 -11.27 -2.95 -1.88
CA SER A 133 -10.39 -2.40 -2.90
C SER A 133 -11.04 -1.24 -3.65
N TYR A 134 -10.26 -0.17 -3.83
CA TYR A 134 -10.67 1.05 -4.55
C TYR A 134 -11.92 1.74 -3.98
N MET A 135 -12.30 1.49 -2.69
CA MET A 135 -13.55 2.00 -2.13
C MET A 135 -13.66 3.53 -2.25
N PHE A 136 -12.59 4.27 -1.95
CA PHE A 136 -12.54 5.74 -2.02
C PHE A 136 -11.57 6.24 -3.12
N PHE A 137 -11.36 5.44 -4.15
CA PHE A 137 -10.41 5.75 -5.22
C PHE A 137 -10.72 7.09 -5.90
N TYR A 138 -9.75 8.03 -5.83
CA TYR A 138 -9.86 9.40 -6.36
C TYR A 138 -11.01 10.24 -5.78
N CYS A 139 -11.37 10.04 -4.51
CA CYS A 139 -12.20 10.97 -3.75
C CYS A 139 -11.37 12.20 -3.36
N LYS A 140 -11.05 13.05 -4.33
CA LYS A 140 -10.04 14.11 -4.23
C LYS A 140 -10.36 15.19 -3.19
N LYS A 141 -11.64 15.48 -2.95
CA LYS A 141 -12.09 16.54 -2.02
C LYS A 141 -12.44 16.03 -0.62
N LEU A 142 -12.44 14.71 -0.43
CA LEU A 142 -12.71 14.11 0.87
C LEU A 142 -11.55 14.43 1.81
N SER A 143 -11.80 15.28 2.81
CA SER A 143 -10.77 15.80 3.73
C SER A 143 -10.76 15.10 5.09
N GLN A 144 -11.87 14.48 5.47
CA GLN A 144 -12.07 13.76 6.72
C GLN A 144 -12.87 12.48 6.46
N LEU A 145 -12.57 11.44 7.21
CA LEU A 145 -13.25 10.16 7.09
C LEU A 145 -13.19 9.43 8.44
N ASP A 146 -14.35 9.17 9.04
CA ASP A 146 -14.46 8.40 10.27
C ASP A 146 -14.70 6.92 9.91
N LEU A 147 -13.69 6.09 10.18
CA LEU A 147 -13.72 4.64 9.92
C LEU A 147 -13.75 3.82 11.23
N SER A 148 -14.02 4.45 12.36
CA SER A 148 -13.95 3.83 13.68
C SER A 148 -14.88 2.62 13.85
N ASN A 149 -15.99 2.58 13.09
CA ASN A 149 -16.95 1.46 13.09
C ASN A 149 -16.65 0.37 12.06
N PHE A 150 -15.60 0.50 11.25
CA PHE A 150 -15.28 -0.50 10.25
C PHE A 150 -14.75 -1.78 10.89
N ASN A 151 -15.43 -2.89 10.63
CA ASN A 151 -14.94 -4.23 10.93
C ASN A 151 -14.25 -4.78 9.67
N THR A 152 -12.94 -4.94 9.75
CA THR A 152 -12.12 -5.43 8.63
C THR A 152 -11.63 -6.86 8.83
N GLU A 153 -12.13 -7.58 9.83
CA GLU A 153 -11.67 -8.92 10.21
C GLU A 153 -11.74 -9.96 9.07
N LYS A 154 -12.66 -9.78 8.11
CA LYS A 154 -12.80 -10.68 6.95
C LYS A 154 -12.16 -10.15 5.68
N VAL A 155 -11.63 -8.93 5.69
CA VAL A 155 -11.09 -8.28 4.49
C VAL A 155 -9.77 -8.93 4.09
N GLN A 156 -9.66 -9.27 2.80
CA GLN A 156 -8.49 -9.88 2.18
C GLN A 156 -7.80 -8.95 1.18
N ASP A 157 -8.51 -7.94 0.66
CA ASP A 157 -8.04 -7.02 -0.37
C ASP A 157 -8.42 -5.59 0.02
N MET A 158 -7.39 -4.76 0.27
CA MET A 158 -7.48 -3.32 0.55
C MET A 158 -6.74 -2.50 -0.53
N SER A 159 -6.44 -3.12 -1.68
CA SER A 159 -5.69 -2.46 -2.75
C SER A 159 -6.38 -1.17 -3.19
N GLY A 160 -5.61 -0.10 -3.29
CA GLY A 160 -6.07 1.20 -3.76
C GLY A 160 -7.18 1.85 -2.96
N MET A 161 -7.48 1.41 -1.72
CA MET A 161 -8.66 1.86 -0.96
C MET A 161 -8.76 3.38 -0.87
N PHE A 162 -7.64 4.09 -0.67
CA PHE A 162 -7.59 5.55 -0.55
C PHE A 162 -6.78 6.21 -1.67
N THR A 163 -6.47 5.49 -2.75
CA THR A 163 -5.68 6.07 -3.85
C THR A 163 -6.28 7.39 -4.34
N GLY A 164 -5.46 8.43 -4.37
CA GLY A 164 -5.86 9.75 -4.88
C GLY A 164 -6.80 10.55 -3.99
N CYS A 165 -6.96 10.18 -2.71
CA CYS A 165 -7.62 10.99 -1.70
C CYS A 165 -6.72 12.16 -1.29
N SER A 166 -6.46 13.07 -2.22
CA SER A 166 -5.43 14.10 -2.12
C SER A 166 -5.70 15.18 -1.07
N SER A 167 -6.93 15.31 -0.57
CA SER A 167 -7.29 16.27 0.48
C SER A 167 -7.30 15.66 1.89
N LEU A 168 -7.14 14.34 2.06
CA LEU A 168 -7.05 13.72 3.38
C LEU A 168 -5.79 14.20 4.10
N THR A 169 -5.96 14.82 5.27
CA THR A 169 -4.86 15.33 6.10
C THR A 169 -4.47 14.38 7.23
N SER A 170 -5.41 13.56 7.67
CA SER A 170 -5.24 12.53 8.69
C SER A 170 -6.19 11.36 8.42
N LEU A 171 -5.86 10.20 8.94
CA LEU A 171 -6.68 9.00 8.82
C LEU A 171 -6.42 8.12 10.05
N ASP A 172 -7.49 7.83 10.82
CA ASP A 172 -7.43 6.89 11.94
C ASP A 172 -7.79 5.49 11.44
N LEU A 173 -6.82 4.58 11.52
CA LEU A 173 -6.94 3.19 11.11
C LEU A 173 -6.74 2.23 12.31
N SER A 174 -6.83 2.73 13.54
CA SER A 174 -6.59 1.95 14.76
C SER A 174 -7.57 0.78 14.93
N SER A 175 -8.78 0.91 14.35
CA SER A 175 -9.80 -0.16 14.32
C SER A 175 -9.54 -1.27 13.29
N PHE A 176 -8.58 -1.07 12.37
CA PHE A 176 -8.39 -2.02 11.27
C PHE A 176 -7.67 -3.28 11.74
N ASN A 177 -8.32 -4.43 11.54
CA ASN A 177 -7.70 -5.73 11.62
C ASN A 177 -7.27 -6.17 10.21
N THR A 178 -5.97 -6.25 9.97
CA THR A 178 -5.40 -6.58 8.66
C THR A 178 -4.83 -8.00 8.58
N GLU A 179 -5.11 -8.85 9.57
CA GLU A 179 -4.56 -10.21 9.69
C GLU A 179 -4.83 -11.10 8.45
N LYS A 180 -5.92 -10.86 7.73
CA LYS A 180 -6.28 -11.63 6.52
C LYS A 180 -5.94 -10.94 5.21
N VAL A 181 -5.44 -9.71 5.26
CA VAL A 181 -5.16 -8.92 4.05
C VAL A 181 -3.95 -9.50 3.30
N GLN A 182 -4.11 -9.68 2.00
CA GLN A 182 -3.10 -10.21 1.09
C GLN A 182 -2.60 -9.15 0.09
N ASP A 183 -3.41 -8.13 -0.19
CA ASP A 183 -3.10 -7.05 -1.12
C ASP A 183 -3.34 -5.69 -0.46
N MET A 184 -2.26 -4.90 -0.35
CA MET A 184 -2.24 -3.51 0.10
C MET A 184 -1.64 -2.57 -0.96
N GLY A 185 -1.48 -3.07 -2.19
CA GLY A 185 -0.93 -2.29 -3.28
C GLY A 185 -1.70 -0.98 -3.48
N ARG A 186 -1.00 0.13 -3.66
CA ARG A 186 -1.58 1.48 -3.88
C ARG A 186 -2.50 2.00 -2.76
N MET A 187 -2.57 1.34 -1.57
CA MET A 187 -3.60 1.67 -0.56
C MET A 187 -3.69 3.17 -0.25
N PHE A 188 -2.55 3.86 -0.13
CA PHE A 188 -2.48 5.31 0.16
C PHE A 188 -1.88 6.12 -0.99
N ALA A 189 -1.71 5.54 -2.18
CA ALA A 189 -1.08 6.24 -3.30
C ALA A 189 -1.79 7.56 -3.61
N GLY A 190 -1.04 8.66 -3.72
CA GLY A 190 -1.61 9.98 -4.02
C GLY A 190 -2.38 10.65 -2.88
N CYS A 191 -2.27 10.16 -1.63
CA CYS A 191 -2.72 10.87 -0.45
C CYS A 191 -1.75 12.01 -0.12
N SER A 192 -1.66 12.98 -1.02
CA SER A 192 -0.60 14.00 -1.04
C SER A 192 -0.65 15.00 0.12
N SER A 193 -1.76 15.11 0.83
CA SER A 193 -1.92 15.98 2.01
C SER A 193 -1.70 15.27 3.35
N LEU A 194 -1.53 13.94 3.37
CA LEU A 194 -1.21 13.21 4.61
C LEU A 194 0.18 13.60 5.10
N THR A 195 0.26 14.11 6.34
CA THR A 195 1.52 14.49 6.98
C THR A 195 2.09 13.41 7.90
N SER A 196 1.22 12.55 8.42
CA SER A 196 1.57 11.40 9.24
C SER A 196 0.53 10.29 9.05
N LEU A 197 0.92 9.05 9.34
CA LEU A 197 0.04 7.89 9.27
C LEU A 197 0.51 6.87 10.33
N ASP A 198 -0.40 6.48 11.22
CA ASP A 198 -0.13 5.43 12.20
C ASP A 198 -0.62 4.08 11.64
N LEU A 199 0.33 3.17 11.44
CA LEU A 199 0.11 1.82 10.95
C LEU A 199 0.55 0.76 11.98
N SER A 200 0.70 1.14 13.24
CA SER A 200 1.18 0.25 14.31
C SER A 200 0.27 -0.96 14.55
N SER A 201 -1.03 -0.82 14.25
CA SER A 201 -2.02 -1.91 14.32
C SER A 201 -1.96 -2.89 13.15
N PHE A 202 -1.24 -2.56 12.06
CA PHE A 202 -1.25 -3.39 10.86
C PHE A 202 -0.45 -4.68 11.04
N ASN A 203 -1.11 -5.81 10.83
CA ASN A 203 -0.47 -7.10 10.63
C ASN A 203 -0.34 -7.39 9.14
N THR A 204 0.90 -7.44 8.65
CA THR A 204 1.18 -7.62 7.21
C THR A 204 1.72 -9.01 6.87
N GLU A 205 1.63 -9.97 7.80
CA GLU A 205 2.19 -11.32 7.65
C GLU A 205 1.70 -12.07 6.39
N LYS A 206 0.49 -11.77 5.91
CA LYS A 206 -0.08 -12.42 4.72
C LYS A 206 0.01 -11.59 3.45
N VAL A 207 0.52 -10.36 3.54
CA VAL A 207 0.58 -9.44 2.40
C VAL A 207 1.62 -9.90 1.38
N GLN A 208 1.21 -9.92 0.11
CA GLN A 208 2.03 -10.28 -1.04
C GLN A 208 2.34 -9.10 -1.94
N ASP A 209 1.46 -8.09 -1.98
CA ASP A 209 1.64 -6.88 -2.77
C ASP A 209 1.60 -5.62 -1.89
N MET A 210 2.70 -4.85 -1.93
CA MET A 210 2.85 -3.51 -1.34
C MET A 210 3.29 -2.49 -2.39
N GLY A 211 3.19 -2.85 -3.68
CA GLY A 211 3.58 -1.95 -4.78
C GLY A 211 2.79 -0.64 -4.71
N ARG A 212 3.50 0.49 -4.84
CA ARG A 212 2.90 1.85 -4.80
C ARG A 212 2.18 2.21 -3.51
N MET A 213 2.31 1.44 -2.42
CA MET A 213 1.48 1.62 -1.21
C MET A 213 1.44 3.07 -0.72
N PHE A 214 2.57 3.78 -0.76
CA PHE A 214 2.71 5.18 -0.35
C PHE A 214 3.12 6.12 -1.50
N ALA A 215 3.02 5.68 -2.75
CA ALA A 215 3.42 6.49 -3.89
C ALA A 215 2.73 7.86 -3.88
N VAL A 216 3.48 8.94 -4.14
CA VAL A 216 2.97 10.34 -4.17
C VAL A 216 2.36 10.81 -2.85
N CYS A 217 2.71 10.22 -1.70
CA CYS A 217 2.44 10.79 -0.38
C CYS A 217 3.41 11.95 -0.11
N SER A 218 3.31 13.02 -0.88
CA SER A 218 4.34 14.06 -0.98
C SER A 218 4.51 14.92 0.28
N SER A 219 3.50 14.98 1.17
CA SER A 219 3.57 15.71 2.44
C SER A 219 4.01 14.84 3.64
N LEU A 220 4.17 13.53 3.43
CA LEU A 220 4.55 12.61 4.50
C LEU A 220 6.01 12.84 4.89
N THR A 221 6.26 13.22 6.15
CA THR A 221 7.61 13.55 6.63
C THR A 221 8.30 12.39 7.35
N SER A 222 7.53 11.50 7.92
CA SER A 222 8.00 10.28 8.59
C SER A 222 6.96 9.16 8.48
N LEU A 223 7.42 7.92 8.57
CA LEU A 223 6.55 6.74 8.52
C LEU A 223 7.14 5.65 9.41
N ASN A 224 6.35 5.14 10.36
CA ASN A 224 6.74 4.02 11.20
C ASN A 224 6.24 2.71 10.59
N LEU A 225 7.17 1.89 10.12
CA LEU A 225 6.91 0.57 9.51
C LEU A 225 7.44 -0.59 10.37
N SER A 226 7.74 -0.35 11.64
CA SER A 226 8.37 -1.35 12.52
C SER A 226 7.50 -2.59 12.78
N SER A 227 6.18 -2.47 12.61
CA SER A 227 5.21 -3.59 12.70
C SER A 227 5.14 -4.44 11.42
N PHE A 228 5.73 -3.96 10.30
CA PHE A 228 5.57 -4.65 9.02
C PHE A 228 6.40 -5.92 8.96
N ASN A 229 5.74 -7.04 8.70
CA ASN A 229 6.35 -8.29 8.28
C ASN A 229 6.21 -8.43 6.76
N THR A 230 7.33 -8.41 6.05
CA THR A 230 7.34 -8.45 4.58
C THR A 230 7.82 -9.80 4.02
N GLU A 231 7.87 -10.85 4.84
CA GLU A 231 8.39 -12.16 4.47
C GLU A 231 7.70 -12.80 3.25
N LYS A 232 6.43 -12.45 3.00
CA LYS A 232 5.65 -12.98 1.86
C LYS A 232 5.54 -12.01 0.69
N VAL A 233 6.04 -10.80 0.82
CA VAL A 233 5.91 -9.76 -0.20
C VAL A 233 6.75 -10.07 -1.42
N GLN A 234 6.13 -9.98 -2.60
CA GLN A 234 6.75 -10.17 -3.91
C GLN A 234 6.88 -8.87 -4.70
N TYR A 235 5.99 -7.90 -4.44
CA TYR A 235 5.90 -6.64 -5.17
C TYR A 235 6.12 -5.46 -4.21
N MET A 236 7.26 -4.74 -4.39
CA MET A 236 7.60 -3.51 -3.67
C MET A 236 7.92 -2.34 -4.64
N HIS A 237 7.57 -2.51 -5.92
CA HIS A 237 7.81 -1.48 -6.92
C HIS A 237 7.11 -0.18 -6.55
N GLU A 238 7.78 0.95 -6.75
CA GLU A 238 7.24 2.30 -6.54
C GLU A 238 6.67 2.54 -5.11
N MET A 239 7.03 1.71 -4.10
CA MET A 239 6.40 1.77 -2.77
C MET A 239 6.46 3.16 -2.14
N PHE A 240 7.57 3.88 -2.32
CA PHE A 240 7.79 5.25 -1.83
C PHE A 240 8.05 6.23 -2.97
N TRP A 241 7.53 5.94 -4.17
CA TRP A 241 7.68 6.79 -5.35
C TRP A 241 7.17 8.21 -5.07
N SER A 242 8.02 9.23 -5.29
CA SER A 242 7.69 10.65 -5.07
C SER A 242 7.20 11.00 -3.65
N CYS A 243 7.66 10.29 -2.62
CA CYS A 243 7.53 10.70 -1.22
C CYS A 243 8.50 11.85 -0.92
N SER A 244 8.29 13.01 -1.55
CA SER A 244 9.28 14.08 -1.66
C SER A 244 9.67 14.75 -0.33
N SER A 245 8.81 14.71 0.69
CA SER A 245 9.07 15.29 2.02
C SER A 245 9.65 14.29 3.03
N LEU A 246 9.74 13.00 2.66
CA LEU A 246 10.24 11.96 3.58
C LEU A 246 11.75 12.12 3.78
N THR A 247 12.16 12.39 5.03
CA THR A 247 13.57 12.68 5.35
C THR A 247 14.35 11.45 5.81
N SER A 248 13.67 10.49 6.39
CA SER A 248 14.24 9.22 6.86
C SER A 248 13.21 8.11 6.80
N LEU A 249 13.68 6.88 6.71
CA LEU A 249 12.84 5.70 6.65
C LEU A 249 13.53 4.54 7.38
N ASN A 250 12.87 3.96 8.37
CA ASN A 250 13.35 2.76 9.05
C ASN A 250 12.76 1.51 8.37
N LEU A 251 13.62 0.76 7.69
CA LEU A 251 13.27 -0.47 6.98
C LEU A 251 13.83 -1.73 7.67
N SER A 252 14.27 -1.63 8.93
CA SER A 252 14.94 -2.73 9.63
C SER A 252 14.06 -3.98 9.84
N SER A 253 12.74 -3.85 9.76
CA SER A 253 11.79 -4.96 9.82
C SER A 253 11.60 -5.68 8.47
N PHE A 254 12.09 -5.10 7.36
CA PHE A 254 11.83 -5.64 6.03
C PHE A 254 12.65 -6.88 5.74
N ASN A 255 11.98 -7.94 5.34
CA ASN A 255 12.58 -9.11 4.71
C ASN A 255 12.23 -9.10 3.22
N THR A 256 13.23 -8.94 2.36
CA THR A 256 13.02 -8.81 0.91
C THR A 256 13.37 -10.08 0.13
N GLU A 257 13.55 -11.21 0.82
CA GLU A 257 14.00 -12.47 0.21
C GLU A 257 13.12 -12.97 -0.94
N LYS A 258 11.78 -12.68 -0.90
CA LYS A 258 10.83 -13.10 -1.94
C LYS A 258 10.51 -12.03 -2.96
N VAL A 259 11.05 -10.81 -2.78
CA VAL A 259 10.72 -9.68 -3.66
C VAL A 259 11.37 -9.87 -5.03
N GLN A 260 10.57 -9.67 -6.08
CA GLN A 260 10.98 -9.74 -7.48
C GLN A 260 11.02 -8.35 -8.14
N TYR A 261 10.18 -7.43 -7.71
CA TYR A 261 10.00 -6.11 -8.32
C TYR A 261 10.32 -5.01 -7.31
N MET A 262 11.44 -4.28 -7.54
CA MET A 262 11.87 -3.14 -6.72
C MET A 262 12.11 -1.87 -7.56
N HIS A 263 11.70 -1.88 -8.85
CA HIS A 263 11.89 -0.70 -9.70
C HIS A 263 11.17 0.51 -9.10
N GLU A 264 11.80 1.68 -9.23
CA GLU A 264 11.27 2.97 -8.77
C GLU A 264 10.92 3.05 -7.26
N MET A 265 11.39 2.10 -6.43
CA MET A 265 10.95 2.00 -5.02
C MET A 265 11.11 3.30 -4.25
N PHE A 266 12.18 4.07 -4.48
CA PHE A 266 12.46 5.36 -3.83
C PHE A 266 12.54 6.53 -4.83
N TYR A 267 12.14 6.32 -6.09
CA TYR A 267 12.25 7.35 -7.12
C TYR A 267 11.58 8.66 -6.69
N GLY A 268 12.30 9.78 -6.84
CA GLY A 268 11.75 11.10 -6.52
C GLY A 268 11.53 11.38 -5.02
N SER A 269 12.08 10.55 -4.12
CA SER A 269 12.14 10.83 -2.70
C SER A 269 13.23 11.85 -2.41
N LEU A 270 12.95 13.12 -2.76
CA LEU A 270 13.92 14.21 -2.86
C LEU A 270 14.63 14.54 -1.56
N SER A 271 13.95 14.37 -0.41
CA SER A 271 14.45 14.78 0.92
C SER A 271 15.14 13.65 1.69
N LEU A 272 15.18 12.42 1.18
CA LEU A 272 15.90 11.33 1.83
C LEU A 272 17.40 11.60 1.85
N THR A 273 17.98 11.67 3.05
CA THR A 273 19.41 11.93 3.23
C THR A 273 20.24 10.66 3.44
N SER A 274 19.61 9.61 3.93
CA SER A 274 20.22 8.30 4.17
C SER A 274 19.18 7.18 4.08
N LEU A 275 19.62 5.98 3.72
CA LEU A 275 18.83 4.74 3.73
C LEU A 275 19.71 3.62 4.28
N ASP A 276 19.23 2.89 5.28
CA ASP A 276 19.83 1.63 5.72
C ASP A 276 19.12 0.47 5.01
N LEU A 277 19.85 -0.18 4.11
CA LEU A 277 19.40 -1.33 3.32
C LEU A 277 20.16 -2.61 3.70
N SER A 278 20.81 -2.63 4.86
CA SER A 278 21.70 -3.73 5.28
C SER A 278 20.99 -5.08 5.43
N ASN A 279 19.68 -5.07 5.62
CA ASN A 279 18.82 -6.26 5.69
C ASN A 279 18.19 -6.67 4.37
N PHE A 280 18.39 -5.89 3.29
CA PHE A 280 17.81 -6.24 1.99
C PHE A 280 18.54 -7.44 1.36
N ASN A 281 17.77 -8.44 0.98
CA ASN A 281 18.22 -9.60 0.19
C ASN A 281 17.63 -9.48 -1.21
N THR A 282 18.48 -9.20 -2.20
CA THR A 282 18.03 -8.93 -3.58
C THR A 282 18.26 -10.13 -4.53
N LYS A 283 18.56 -11.32 -3.99
CA LYS A 283 18.88 -12.53 -4.80
C LYS A 283 17.78 -12.95 -5.78
N ASN A 284 16.52 -12.55 -5.53
CA ASN A 284 15.38 -12.89 -6.38
C ASN A 284 14.83 -11.70 -7.16
N VAL A 285 15.44 -10.53 -7.03
CA VAL A 285 14.98 -9.30 -7.71
C VAL A 285 15.37 -9.34 -9.19
N GLU A 286 14.39 -9.07 -10.04
CA GLU A 286 14.55 -9.04 -11.50
C GLU A 286 14.57 -7.63 -12.06
N TYR A 287 13.92 -6.67 -11.40
CA TYR A 287 13.78 -5.28 -11.88
C TYR A 287 14.15 -4.28 -10.78
N MET A 288 15.19 -3.46 -11.05
CA MET A 288 15.69 -2.39 -10.18
C MET A 288 15.79 -1.03 -10.91
N GLY A 289 15.24 -0.93 -12.10
CA GLY A 289 15.29 0.32 -12.87
C GLY A 289 14.76 1.49 -12.06
N TYR A 290 15.43 2.65 -12.13
CA TYR A 290 15.08 3.89 -11.42
C TYR A 290 14.99 3.79 -9.88
N MET A 291 15.42 2.70 -9.23
CA MET A 291 15.16 2.44 -7.80
C MET A 291 15.48 3.62 -6.88
N PHE A 292 16.58 4.34 -7.15
CA PHE A 292 17.02 5.53 -6.41
C PHE A 292 17.00 6.81 -7.27
N GLY A 293 16.43 6.74 -8.46
CA GLY A 293 16.41 7.89 -9.37
C GLY A 293 15.82 9.14 -8.69
N MET A 294 16.41 10.32 -8.94
CA MET A 294 15.99 11.60 -8.36
C MET A 294 16.05 11.68 -6.83
N CYS A 295 16.73 10.79 -6.12
CA CYS A 295 17.01 10.93 -4.68
C CYS A 295 18.10 12.00 -4.47
N SER A 296 17.75 13.26 -4.71
CA SER A 296 18.71 14.36 -4.86
C SER A 296 19.45 14.76 -3.58
N SER A 297 18.92 14.42 -2.40
CA SER A 297 19.56 14.68 -1.09
C SER A 297 20.41 13.52 -0.57
N LEU A 298 20.33 12.35 -1.20
CA LEU A 298 21.07 11.17 -0.78
C LEU A 298 22.56 11.35 -1.03
N THR A 299 23.39 11.19 0.01
CA THR A 299 24.84 11.42 -0.09
C THR A 299 25.67 10.14 -0.21
N SER A 300 25.18 9.05 0.34
CA SER A 300 25.83 7.75 0.27
C SER A 300 24.82 6.61 0.32
N LEU A 301 25.20 5.47 -0.27
CA LEU A 301 24.46 4.22 -0.22
C LEU A 301 25.41 3.07 0.07
N ASP A 302 25.01 2.17 0.95
CA ASP A 302 25.68 0.88 1.14
C ASP A 302 24.85 -0.23 0.47
N LEU A 303 25.35 -0.73 -0.63
CA LEU A 303 24.74 -1.78 -1.45
C LEU A 303 25.62 -3.05 -1.48
N SER A 304 26.48 -3.21 -0.47
CA SER A 304 27.44 -4.32 -0.40
C SER A 304 26.77 -5.70 -0.27
N ASN A 305 25.52 -5.73 0.20
CA ASN A 305 24.70 -6.94 0.31
C ASN A 305 23.81 -7.21 -0.94
N PHE A 306 23.81 -6.32 -1.93
CA PHE A 306 22.99 -6.51 -3.13
C PHE A 306 23.56 -7.61 -4.01
N ASN A 307 22.72 -8.58 -4.35
CA ASN A 307 22.97 -9.58 -5.40
C ASN A 307 22.18 -9.18 -6.65
N THR A 308 22.86 -9.08 -7.79
CA THR A 308 22.30 -8.62 -9.05
C THR A 308 22.28 -9.69 -10.15
N GLU A 309 22.56 -10.97 -9.80
CA GLU A 309 22.65 -12.06 -10.76
C GLU A 309 21.39 -12.28 -11.60
N LYS A 310 20.20 -12.01 -11.02
CA LYS A 310 18.91 -12.16 -11.70
C LYS A 310 18.38 -10.87 -12.30
N VAL A 311 19.02 -9.73 -12.01
CA VAL A 311 18.50 -8.43 -12.43
C VAL A 311 18.64 -8.25 -13.93
N GLN A 312 17.52 -8.03 -14.59
CA GLN A 312 17.40 -7.82 -16.03
C GLN A 312 17.52 -6.36 -16.42
N ASP A 313 16.97 -5.44 -15.59
CA ASP A 313 16.98 -3.99 -15.84
C ASP A 313 17.44 -3.20 -14.62
N MET A 314 18.49 -2.40 -14.81
CA MET A 314 19.02 -1.40 -13.88
C MET A 314 19.03 0.00 -14.52
N SER A 315 18.29 0.20 -15.62
CA SER A 315 18.28 1.47 -16.33
C SER A 315 17.90 2.60 -15.39
N LYS A 316 18.69 3.70 -15.44
CA LYS A 316 18.44 4.93 -14.69
C LYS A 316 18.37 4.76 -13.16
N MET A 317 18.95 3.68 -12.62
CA MET A 317 18.85 3.32 -11.19
C MET A 317 19.26 4.47 -10.26
N PHE A 318 20.23 5.29 -10.63
CA PHE A 318 20.73 6.43 -9.86
C PHE A 318 20.57 7.77 -10.60
N ILE A 319 19.78 7.82 -11.69
CA ILE A 319 19.62 9.05 -12.48
C ILE A 319 19.29 10.26 -11.58
N ASN A 320 19.93 11.42 -11.82
CA ASN A 320 19.70 12.66 -11.07
C ASN A 320 19.95 12.58 -9.55
N CYS A 321 20.79 11.65 -9.07
CA CYS A 321 21.24 11.64 -7.68
C CYS A 321 22.38 12.65 -7.49
N GLY A 322 22.09 13.95 -7.66
CA GLY A 322 23.08 15.02 -7.72
C GLY A 322 23.92 15.27 -6.45
N SER A 323 23.49 14.72 -5.28
CA SER A 323 24.28 14.78 -4.03
C SER A 323 25.01 13.49 -3.73
N LEU A 324 24.79 12.41 -4.47
CA LEU A 324 25.38 11.10 -4.22
C LEU A 324 26.89 11.14 -4.49
N GLN A 325 27.66 10.89 -3.43
CA GLN A 325 29.12 10.90 -3.46
C GLN A 325 29.73 9.50 -3.46
N THR A 326 29.10 8.58 -2.72
CA THR A 326 29.69 7.26 -2.47
C THR A 326 28.63 6.16 -2.57
N ILE A 327 28.94 5.12 -3.33
CA ILE A 327 28.19 3.85 -3.32
C ILE A 327 29.16 2.77 -2.84
N TYR A 328 28.94 2.24 -1.65
CA TYR A 328 29.73 1.12 -1.13
C TYR A 328 29.23 -0.19 -1.74
N CYS A 329 30.09 -0.88 -2.46
CA CYS A 329 29.83 -2.22 -3.00
C CYS A 329 31.15 -2.89 -3.37
N ASN A 330 31.35 -4.14 -2.95
CA ASN A 330 32.54 -4.91 -3.23
C ASN A 330 32.44 -5.76 -4.50
N ASN A 331 31.21 -5.86 -5.06
CA ASN A 331 30.93 -6.68 -6.22
C ASN A 331 30.87 -5.84 -7.50
N THR A 332 31.24 -6.46 -8.61
CA THR A 332 30.94 -5.92 -9.94
C THR A 332 29.55 -6.35 -10.35
N TRP A 333 28.73 -5.40 -10.77
CA TRP A 333 27.37 -5.67 -11.24
C TRP A 333 27.34 -5.87 -12.75
N THR A 334 26.39 -6.68 -13.18
CA THR A 334 26.05 -6.90 -14.59
C THR A 334 24.55 -6.88 -14.76
N SER A 335 24.07 -6.42 -15.88
CA SER A 335 22.65 -6.41 -16.26
C SER A 335 22.50 -6.40 -17.76
N ALA A 336 21.41 -6.95 -18.27
CA ALA A 336 21.07 -6.88 -19.68
C ALA A 336 20.75 -5.45 -20.13
N GLU A 337 20.02 -4.70 -19.26
CA GLU A 337 19.66 -3.31 -19.50
C GLU A 337 20.18 -2.40 -18.36
N SER A 338 20.85 -1.31 -18.73
CA SER A 338 21.47 -0.39 -17.78
C SER A 338 21.60 1.05 -18.33
N MET A 339 20.75 1.40 -19.28
CA MET A 339 20.80 2.70 -19.94
C MET A 339 20.76 3.84 -18.92
N GLN A 340 21.72 4.78 -19.00
CA GLN A 340 21.76 6.01 -18.21
C GLN A 340 21.74 5.77 -16.67
N MET A 341 22.28 4.63 -16.21
CA MET A 341 22.27 4.22 -14.81
C MET A 341 22.77 5.30 -13.85
N PHE A 342 23.84 6.02 -14.22
CA PHE A 342 24.48 7.06 -13.41
C PHE A 342 24.32 8.47 -13.98
N LEU A 343 23.40 8.70 -14.91
CA LEU A 343 23.26 10.01 -15.56
C LEU A 343 22.98 11.12 -14.52
N PHE A 344 23.78 12.21 -14.58
CA PHE A 344 23.73 13.35 -13.65
C PHE A 344 24.10 13.03 -12.19
N CYS A 345 24.94 12.02 -11.94
CA CYS A 345 25.53 11.73 -10.64
C CYS A 345 26.89 12.42 -10.47
N GLU A 346 26.98 13.70 -10.75
CA GLU A 346 28.24 14.46 -10.95
C GLU A 346 29.19 14.48 -9.74
N LYS A 347 28.68 14.23 -8.54
CA LYS A 347 29.48 14.18 -7.30
C LYS A 347 30.01 12.79 -6.97
N LEU A 348 29.65 11.78 -7.75
CA LEU A 348 30.00 10.40 -7.47
C LEU A 348 31.51 10.16 -7.58
N LYS A 349 32.08 9.52 -6.58
CA LYS A 349 33.51 9.22 -6.46
C LYS A 349 33.66 7.78 -5.99
N GLY A 350 34.12 6.93 -6.87
CA GLY A 350 34.51 5.55 -6.56
C GLY A 350 36.00 5.33 -6.78
N ALA A 351 36.37 4.24 -7.43
CA ALA A 351 37.74 4.01 -7.89
C ALA A 351 38.17 5.08 -8.90
N VAL A 352 37.22 5.65 -9.66
CA VAL A 352 37.44 6.76 -10.59
C VAL A 352 36.42 7.88 -10.36
N PRO A 353 36.70 9.13 -10.70
CA PRO A 353 35.71 10.21 -10.69
C PRO A 353 34.65 10.00 -11.78
N TYR A 354 33.51 10.65 -11.60
CA TYR A 354 32.40 10.63 -12.56
C TYR A 354 32.79 11.16 -13.94
N ASP A 355 32.37 10.46 -14.98
CA ASP A 355 32.54 10.81 -16.40
C ASP A 355 31.17 10.71 -17.08
N ALA A 356 30.63 11.85 -17.56
CA ALA A 356 29.32 11.93 -18.20
C ALA A 356 29.19 11.10 -19.49
N SER A 357 30.28 10.62 -20.06
CA SER A 357 30.25 9.71 -21.21
C SER A 357 30.17 8.23 -20.84
N LYS A 358 30.31 7.89 -19.53
CA LYS A 358 30.36 6.53 -18.98
C LYS A 358 29.32 6.37 -17.89
N ILE A 359 28.07 6.10 -18.26
CA ILE A 359 26.92 6.19 -17.39
C ILE A 359 26.10 4.92 -17.29
N ASP A 360 26.59 3.81 -17.79
CA ASP A 360 25.96 2.49 -17.78
C ASP A 360 26.57 1.54 -16.72
N VAL A 361 26.15 0.29 -16.71
CA VAL A 361 26.56 -0.73 -15.72
C VAL A 361 28.07 -1.05 -15.78
N SER A 362 28.78 -0.71 -16.86
CA SER A 362 30.23 -0.91 -16.95
C SER A 362 31.00 -0.17 -15.85
N MET A 363 30.37 0.91 -15.32
CA MET A 363 30.90 1.68 -14.20
C MET A 363 30.44 1.19 -12.82
N ALA A 364 29.61 0.17 -12.76
CA ALA A 364 29.09 -0.40 -11.51
C ALA A 364 30.06 -1.45 -10.94
N ASN A 365 31.28 -1.03 -10.62
CA ASN A 365 32.32 -1.88 -10.08
C ASN A 365 33.29 -1.08 -9.18
N PRO A 366 33.97 -1.76 -8.22
CA PRO A 366 34.85 -1.09 -7.25
C PRO A 366 36.32 -0.97 -7.72
N GLU A 367 36.70 -1.49 -8.91
CA GLU A 367 38.07 -1.48 -9.37
C GLU A 367 38.36 -0.31 -10.35
N THR A 368 37.47 -0.11 -11.29
CA THR A 368 37.62 0.86 -12.37
C THR A 368 36.38 1.72 -12.58
N GLY A 369 35.41 1.61 -11.68
CA GLY A 369 34.10 2.25 -11.77
C GLY A 369 33.79 3.19 -10.63
N TYR A 370 32.48 3.41 -10.39
CA TYR A 370 31.97 4.39 -9.43
C TYR A 370 31.68 3.79 -8.04
N PHE A 371 31.91 2.49 -7.84
CA PHE A 371 31.76 1.91 -6.53
C PHE A 371 33.02 2.12 -5.67
N THR A 372 32.80 2.25 -4.37
CA THR A 372 33.85 2.30 -3.37
C THR A 372 33.89 0.97 -2.61
N LYS A 373 35.06 0.38 -2.50
CA LYS A 373 35.24 -0.81 -1.66
C LYS A 373 34.86 -0.49 -0.22
N LYS A 374 33.95 -1.26 0.33
CA LYS A 374 33.73 -1.27 1.76
C LYS A 374 34.85 -2.07 2.40
N GLU A 375 35.73 -1.39 3.12
CA GLU A 375 36.72 -2.10 3.92
C GLU A 375 35.96 -3.01 4.89
N SER A 376 36.30 -4.29 4.91
CA SER A 376 35.81 -5.16 5.98
C SER A 376 36.31 -4.54 7.27
N THR A 377 35.38 -4.00 8.09
CA THR A 377 35.70 -3.72 9.48
C THR A 377 36.01 -5.08 10.07
N GLY A 378 37.27 -5.46 9.96
CA GLY A 378 37.73 -6.83 10.19
C GLY A 378 37.34 -7.33 11.56
N VAL A 379 36.21 -8.02 11.61
CA VAL A 379 35.97 -9.05 12.59
C VAL A 379 36.66 -10.30 12.00
N THR A 380 37.96 -10.30 12.03
CA THR A 380 38.72 -11.52 11.87
C THR A 380 38.25 -12.46 12.96
N THR A 381 37.67 -13.57 12.62
CA THR A 381 37.68 -14.78 13.47
C THR A 381 39.10 -14.87 13.97
N VAL A 382 39.29 -14.87 15.30
CA VAL A 382 40.62 -15.01 15.90
C VAL A 382 41.12 -16.38 15.46
N THR A 383 41.88 -16.44 14.37
CA THR A 383 42.84 -17.50 14.16
C THR A 383 43.95 -17.17 15.12
N THR A 384 44.01 -17.88 16.20
CA THR A 384 45.16 -17.89 17.13
C THR A 384 46.37 -18.39 16.39
N ASP A 385 47.07 -17.54 15.66
CA ASP A 385 48.45 -17.78 15.34
C ASP A 385 49.23 -17.65 16.67
N GLY A 386 49.62 -18.77 17.19
CA GLY A 386 50.51 -19.07 18.27
C GLY A 386 50.71 -18.03 19.36
N ASP A 387 50.39 -18.36 20.59
CA ASP A 387 50.85 -17.78 21.87
C ASP A 387 50.26 -16.45 22.40
N ALA A 388 49.39 -15.72 21.66
CA ALA A 388 48.77 -14.51 22.22
C ALA A 388 47.43 -14.82 22.90
N SER A 389 47.38 -14.67 24.23
CA SER A 389 46.15 -14.82 25.03
C SER A 389 45.39 -13.51 25.17
N ILE A 390 44.07 -13.59 25.44
CA ILE A 390 43.25 -12.40 25.75
C ILE A 390 43.67 -11.82 27.09
N GLN A 391 44.12 -10.56 27.09
CA GLN A 391 44.53 -9.83 28.29
C GLN A 391 43.38 -9.02 28.91
N ALA A 392 42.53 -8.42 28.11
CA ALA A 392 41.38 -7.67 28.56
C ALA A 392 40.28 -7.61 27.47
N ILE A 393 39.02 -7.51 27.89
CA ILE A 393 37.85 -7.40 27.04
C ILE A 393 37.13 -6.08 27.36
N TYR A 394 36.66 -5.36 26.34
CA TYR A 394 35.92 -4.11 26.48
C TYR A 394 34.68 -4.12 25.59
N SER A 395 33.62 -3.47 26.03
CA SER A 395 32.48 -3.11 25.22
C SER A 395 32.83 -1.98 24.23
N THR A 396 31.96 -1.71 23.27
CA THR A 396 32.17 -0.67 22.25
C THR A 396 32.22 0.74 22.83
N ASP A 397 31.64 0.97 24.01
CA ASP A 397 31.71 2.21 24.79
C ASP A 397 32.92 2.29 25.73
N GLY A 398 33.87 1.32 25.65
CA GLY A 398 35.11 1.28 26.37
C GLY A 398 35.03 0.72 27.79
N LYS A 399 33.89 0.19 28.23
CA LYS A 399 33.75 -0.44 29.55
C LYS A 399 34.43 -1.80 29.58
N ARG A 400 35.27 -2.04 30.59
CA ARG A 400 35.93 -3.34 30.76
C ARG A 400 34.91 -4.44 31.11
N LEU A 401 34.99 -5.57 30.43
CA LEU A 401 34.14 -6.73 30.60
C LEU A 401 34.95 -7.90 31.19
N ASN A 402 34.28 -8.78 31.94
CA ASN A 402 34.89 -10.01 32.47
C ASN A 402 34.85 -11.17 31.47
N GLU A 403 33.96 -11.11 30.51
CA GLU A 403 33.81 -12.11 29.45
C GLU A 403 33.27 -11.47 28.14
N LEU A 404 33.38 -12.18 27.03
CA LEU A 404 32.83 -11.77 25.76
C LEU A 404 31.30 -11.75 25.84
N GLN A 405 30.69 -10.60 25.63
CA GLN A 405 29.22 -10.44 25.53
C GLN A 405 28.72 -10.62 24.10
N ARG A 406 27.44 -10.93 23.96
CA ARG A 406 26.78 -11.00 22.64
C ARG A 406 26.89 -9.63 21.95
N GLY A 407 27.31 -9.62 20.67
CA GLY A 407 27.61 -8.43 19.91
C GLY A 407 29.11 -8.17 19.78
N LEU A 408 29.49 -6.94 19.42
CA LEU A 408 30.88 -6.54 19.19
C LEU A 408 31.63 -6.27 20.49
N ASN A 409 32.76 -6.95 20.67
CA ASN A 409 33.68 -6.77 21.78
C ASN A 409 35.05 -6.25 21.27
N ILE A 410 35.71 -5.39 22.03
CA ILE A 410 37.07 -4.95 21.76
C ILE A 410 37.99 -5.72 22.72
N VAL A 411 38.93 -6.47 22.15
CA VAL A 411 39.80 -7.37 22.93
C VAL A 411 41.26 -6.91 22.83
N ARG A 412 41.91 -6.71 23.94
CA ARG A 412 43.35 -6.48 24.00
C ARG A 412 44.06 -7.81 24.22
N MET A 413 45.01 -8.10 23.34
CA MET A 413 45.81 -9.32 23.38
C MET A 413 47.11 -9.13 24.17
N SER A 414 47.68 -10.22 24.67
CA SER A 414 48.94 -10.21 25.45
C SER A 414 50.16 -9.73 24.65
N ASN A 415 50.10 -9.77 23.31
CA ASN A 415 51.12 -9.20 22.42
C ASN A 415 50.95 -7.68 22.18
N GLY A 416 50.04 -7.02 22.91
CA GLY A 416 49.78 -5.58 22.82
C GLY A 416 48.85 -5.17 21.71
N THR A 417 48.42 -6.08 20.84
CA THR A 417 47.45 -5.78 19.75
C THR A 417 46.03 -5.68 20.27
N THR A 418 45.18 -4.93 19.56
CA THR A 418 43.74 -4.82 19.84
C THR A 418 42.95 -5.44 18.70
N GLN A 419 42.02 -6.29 19.02
CA GLN A 419 41.16 -6.98 18.06
C GLN A 419 39.67 -6.71 18.35
N LYS A 420 38.84 -6.78 17.35
CA LYS A 420 37.36 -6.73 17.47
C LYS A 420 36.80 -8.12 17.30
N ILE A 421 36.03 -8.59 18.29
CA ILE A 421 35.43 -9.92 18.27
C ILE A 421 33.90 -9.77 18.28
N LEU A 422 33.23 -10.35 17.33
CA LEU A 422 31.76 -10.47 17.30
C LEU A 422 31.36 -11.83 17.89
N ARG A 423 30.66 -11.82 19.03
CA ARG A 423 30.03 -13.00 19.59
C ARG A 423 28.56 -13.05 19.13
N LYS A 424 28.20 -14.08 18.38
CA LYS A 424 26.83 -14.33 17.92
C LYS A 424 25.90 -14.75 19.06
#